data_b577cc973f726126b3047fb808b353da
#
_entry.id   b577cc973f726126b3047fb808b353da
#
_cell.length_a   1.000
_cell.length_b   1.000
_cell.length_c   1.000
_cell.angle_alpha   90.00
_cell.angle_beta   90.00
_cell.angle_gamma   90.00
#
_symmetry.space_group_name_H-M   'P 1'
#
loop_
_entity.id
_entity.type
_entity.pdbx_description
1 polymer ?
#
loop_
_entity_poly.entity_id
_entity_poly.type
_entity_poly.pdbx_seq_one_letter_code
_entity_poly.pdbx_strand_id
1 'polypeptide(L)'
;DVPEDEKAFQARLMEVYAGFIEHTDAQVGRLVDEIDELGYKDNTVFFYLWGDNGASSEGQNGTLAELLAQNAIPTTTKQQIEAMNKVGSIDELGGPKFENMAHAAWAWAGSSPYKSTKLVAAHFGGTRQPLAVRWPAKIEPDATPRSQFHHVNDIAPTIYDILDITPPKVVNGHVQDEIDGKSMAYSFDDANAKGQKKTQYFE
;
A
#
# COMPACT_ATOMS: atom_id res chain seq x y z
N ASP A 1 22.59 6.87 -13.16
CA ASP A 1 23.39 5.71 -12.75
C ASP A 1 23.87 5.90 -11.32
N VAL A 2 23.77 4.84 -10.50
CA VAL A 2 24.27 4.85 -9.12
C VAL A 2 25.79 4.70 -9.15
N PRO A 3 26.55 5.56 -8.46
CA PRO A 3 28.00 5.40 -8.32
C PRO A 3 28.38 4.02 -7.74
N GLU A 4 29.55 3.50 -8.12
CA GLU A 4 29.96 2.15 -7.74
C GLU A 4 30.10 1.96 -6.22
N ASP A 5 30.62 3.00 -5.55
CA ASP A 5 30.81 3.04 -4.09
C ASP A 5 29.49 3.18 -3.29
N GLU A 6 28.37 3.48 -3.97
CA GLU A 6 27.05 3.58 -3.36
C GLU A 6 26.16 2.34 -3.62
N LYS A 7 26.52 1.47 -4.56
CA LYS A 7 25.69 0.33 -4.96
C LYS A 7 25.33 -0.62 -3.84
N ALA A 8 26.27 -0.95 -2.98
CA ALA A 8 26.04 -1.86 -1.85
C ALA A 8 25.03 -1.25 -0.86
N PHE A 9 25.12 0.04 -0.61
CA PHE A 9 24.17 0.79 0.24
C PHE A 9 22.75 0.77 -0.40
N GLN A 10 22.65 1.04 -1.69
CA GLN A 10 21.37 1.05 -2.39
C GLN A 10 20.73 -0.35 -2.45
N ALA A 11 21.53 -1.39 -2.69
CA ALA A 11 21.05 -2.76 -2.66
C ALA A 11 20.52 -3.13 -1.27
N ARG A 12 21.23 -2.76 -0.20
CA ARG A 12 20.81 -3.03 1.18
C ARG A 12 19.52 -2.30 1.55
N LEU A 13 19.34 -1.06 1.10
CA LEU A 13 18.06 -0.35 1.28
C LEU A 13 16.89 -1.10 0.63
N MET A 14 17.10 -1.69 -0.57
CA MET A 14 16.07 -2.49 -1.23
C MET A 14 15.82 -3.81 -0.50
N GLU A 15 16.85 -4.50 0.00
CA GLU A 15 16.68 -5.70 0.83
C GLU A 15 15.84 -5.42 2.08
N VAL A 16 16.13 -4.31 2.77
CA VAL A 16 15.37 -3.88 3.96
C VAL A 16 13.90 -3.62 3.60
N TYR A 17 13.66 -2.92 2.50
CA TYR A 17 12.30 -2.66 2.03
C TYR A 17 11.55 -3.96 1.69
N ALA A 18 12.18 -4.86 0.94
CA ALA A 18 11.60 -6.15 0.59
C ALA A 18 11.33 -7.02 1.83
N GLY A 19 12.29 -7.07 2.77
CA GLY A 19 12.12 -7.80 4.02
C GLY A 19 11.01 -7.24 4.91
N PHE A 20 10.81 -5.93 4.92
CA PHE A 20 9.70 -5.30 5.63
C PHE A 20 8.33 -5.69 5.03
N ILE A 21 8.23 -5.72 3.70
CA ILE A 21 7.00 -6.15 3.01
C ILE A 21 6.72 -7.62 3.31
N GLU A 22 7.72 -8.51 3.18
CA GLU A 22 7.60 -9.94 3.48
C GLU A 22 7.16 -10.16 4.93
N HIS A 23 7.79 -9.43 5.88
CA HIS A 23 7.41 -9.50 7.28
C HIS A 23 5.96 -9.07 7.50
N THR A 24 5.54 -7.97 6.89
CA THR A 24 4.16 -7.46 7.00
C THR A 24 3.16 -8.47 6.46
N ASP A 25 3.41 -9.04 5.29
CA ASP A 25 2.56 -10.06 4.68
C ASP A 25 2.44 -11.32 5.56
N ALA A 26 3.55 -11.77 6.13
CA ALA A 26 3.55 -12.89 7.08
C ALA A 26 2.71 -12.60 8.34
N GLN A 27 2.73 -11.35 8.87
CA GLN A 27 1.87 -11.00 10.02
C GLN A 27 0.38 -10.93 9.62
N VAL A 28 0.07 -10.46 8.41
CA VAL A 28 -1.31 -10.50 7.89
C VAL A 28 -1.78 -11.95 7.74
N GLY A 29 -0.93 -12.85 7.23
CA GLY A 29 -1.22 -14.28 7.17
C GLY A 29 -1.57 -14.86 8.54
N ARG A 30 -0.76 -14.58 9.57
CA ARG A 30 -1.03 -15.02 10.94
C ARG A 30 -2.36 -14.50 11.50
N LEU A 31 -2.73 -13.26 11.18
CA LEU A 31 -4.03 -12.71 11.58
C LEU A 31 -5.19 -13.46 10.91
N VAL A 32 -5.05 -13.80 9.63
CA VAL A 32 -6.05 -14.57 8.90
C VAL A 32 -6.19 -15.98 9.48
N ASP A 33 -5.07 -16.65 9.79
CA ASP A 33 -5.05 -17.98 10.39
C ASP A 33 -5.74 -17.97 11.77
N GLU A 34 -5.47 -16.97 12.62
CA GLU A 34 -6.11 -16.82 13.93
C GLU A 34 -7.63 -16.64 13.81
N ILE A 35 -8.10 -15.85 12.85
CA ILE A 35 -9.54 -15.67 12.58
C ILE A 35 -10.17 -17.01 12.18
N ASP A 36 -9.48 -17.80 11.38
CA ASP A 36 -9.95 -19.11 10.92
C ASP A 36 -9.97 -20.12 12.08
N GLU A 37 -8.94 -20.18 12.92
CA GLU A 37 -8.86 -21.04 14.12
C GLU A 37 -9.90 -20.71 15.17
N LEU A 38 -10.25 -19.43 15.32
CA LEU A 38 -11.33 -18.98 16.21
C LEU A 38 -12.73 -19.30 15.67
N GLY A 39 -12.85 -19.88 14.47
CA GLY A 39 -14.12 -20.28 13.87
C GLY A 39 -14.90 -19.14 13.21
N TYR A 40 -14.26 -17.99 12.97
CA TYR A 40 -14.90 -16.84 12.33
C TYR A 40 -14.68 -16.77 10.81
N LYS A 41 -14.02 -17.75 10.22
CA LYS A 41 -13.66 -17.83 8.81
C LYS A 41 -14.79 -17.42 7.86
N ASP A 42 -15.97 -18.03 8.03
CA ASP A 42 -17.11 -17.83 7.14
C ASP A 42 -17.91 -16.55 7.43
N ASN A 43 -17.72 -15.99 8.64
CA ASN A 43 -18.41 -14.78 9.08
C ASN A 43 -17.51 -13.54 9.07
N THR A 44 -16.39 -13.58 8.35
CA THR A 44 -15.45 -12.47 8.26
C THR A 44 -15.16 -12.14 6.79
N VAL A 45 -15.39 -10.89 6.41
CA VAL A 45 -14.83 -10.33 5.18
C VAL A 45 -13.52 -9.64 5.49
N PHE A 46 -12.49 -9.93 4.72
CA PHE A 46 -11.15 -9.38 4.89
C PHE A 46 -10.76 -8.60 3.65
N PHE A 47 -10.45 -7.31 3.82
CA PHE A 47 -9.90 -6.44 2.79
C PHE A 47 -8.42 -6.21 3.07
N TYR A 48 -7.56 -6.59 2.14
CA TYR A 48 -6.13 -6.34 2.24
C TYR A 48 -5.67 -5.36 1.15
N LEU A 49 -5.35 -4.15 1.58
CA LEU A 49 -4.91 -3.06 0.71
C LEU A 49 -3.43 -2.77 0.98
N TRP A 50 -2.58 -2.86 -0.08
CA TRP A 50 -1.13 -2.65 0.02
C TRP A 50 -0.69 -1.19 0.01
N GLY A 51 -1.52 -0.31 0.28
CA GLY A 51 -1.33 1.12 0.19
C GLY A 51 -2.41 1.72 -0.69
N ASP A 52 -2.57 3.02 -0.62
CA ASP A 52 -3.68 3.74 -1.23
C ASP A 52 -3.21 4.75 -2.29
N ASN A 53 -1.92 5.05 -2.37
CA ASN A 53 -1.40 6.17 -3.14
C ASN A 53 -0.06 5.95 -3.83
N GLY A 54 0.39 4.71 -3.96
CA GLY A 54 1.65 4.37 -4.64
C GLY A 54 2.88 4.36 -3.75
N ALA A 55 3.96 3.79 -4.27
CA ALA A 55 5.23 3.70 -3.57
C ALA A 55 5.85 5.08 -3.38
N SER A 56 6.39 5.36 -2.17
CA SER A 56 6.98 6.65 -1.83
C SER A 56 8.34 6.85 -2.50
N SER A 57 8.50 7.97 -3.21
CA SER A 57 9.78 8.45 -3.73
C SER A 57 10.47 9.46 -2.82
N GLU A 58 9.95 9.68 -1.62
CA GLU A 58 10.44 10.69 -0.65
C GLU A 58 11.86 10.41 -0.17
N GLY A 59 12.32 9.16 -0.28
CA GLY A 59 13.71 8.77 0.00
C GLY A 59 14.74 9.34 -0.97
N GLN A 60 14.32 9.92 -2.10
CA GLN A 60 15.20 10.54 -3.09
C GLN A 60 16.34 9.58 -3.53
N ASN A 61 17.58 9.87 -3.15
CA ASN A 61 18.74 9.01 -3.44
C ASN A 61 18.95 7.87 -2.40
N GLY A 62 17.95 7.63 -1.54
CA GLY A 62 18.06 6.78 -0.38
C GLY A 62 18.60 7.53 0.83
N THR A 63 17.96 7.42 2.00
CA THR A 63 18.35 8.13 3.20
C THR A 63 18.40 7.23 4.43
N LEU A 64 19.31 7.54 5.35
CA LEU A 64 19.39 6.93 6.69
C LEU A 64 18.47 7.62 7.69
N ALA A 65 18.06 8.85 7.38
CA ALA A 65 17.26 9.67 8.26
C ALA A 65 16.11 10.30 7.46
N GLU A 66 14.94 9.78 7.65
CA GLU A 66 13.71 10.31 7.06
C GLU A 66 13.49 11.77 7.41
N LEU A 67 13.78 12.15 8.66
CA LEU A 67 13.64 13.52 9.14
C LEU A 67 14.48 14.53 8.32
N LEU A 68 15.70 14.17 7.93
CA LEU A 68 16.55 15.03 7.10
C LEU A 68 15.94 15.19 5.70
N ALA A 69 15.49 14.10 5.09
CA ALA A 69 14.86 14.13 3.78
C ALA A 69 13.56 14.95 3.78
N GLN A 70 12.69 14.76 4.76
CA GLN A 70 11.45 15.50 4.90
C GLN A 70 11.64 16.99 5.14
N ASN A 71 12.71 17.38 5.83
CA ASN A 71 13.04 18.78 6.07
C ASN A 71 13.94 19.39 4.99
N ALA A 72 14.14 18.67 3.87
CA ALA A 72 14.98 19.12 2.76
C ALA A 72 16.40 19.54 3.19
N ILE A 73 16.98 18.88 4.20
CA ILE A 73 18.35 19.11 4.65
C ILE A 73 19.27 18.37 3.68
N PRO A 74 20.06 19.08 2.86
CA PRO A 74 20.88 18.47 1.83
C PRO A 74 21.95 17.57 2.46
N THR A 75 21.92 16.30 2.07
CA THR A 75 22.93 15.30 2.44
C THR A 75 23.25 14.45 1.22
N THR A 76 24.52 14.24 0.94
CA THR A 76 24.92 13.31 -0.10
C THR A 76 24.85 11.87 0.42
N THR A 77 24.59 10.90 -0.45
CA THR A 77 24.63 9.47 -0.09
C THR A 77 25.97 9.10 0.55
N LYS A 78 27.08 9.63 0.02
CA LYS A 78 28.41 9.41 0.59
C LYS A 78 28.53 9.89 2.05
N GLN A 79 28.02 11.08 2.36
CA GLN A 79 28.03 11.59 3.75
C GLN A 79 27.19 10.70 4.67
N GLN A 80 26.09 10.17 4.20
CA GLN A 80 25.25 9.24 4.96
C GLN A 80 25.98 7.92 5.21
N ILE A 81 26.63 7.34 4.21
CA ILE A 81 27.44 6.13 4.34
C ILE A 81 28.58 6.35 5.34
N GLU A 82 29.28 7.48 5.26
CA GLU A 82 30.34 7.85 6.21
C GLU A 82 29.80 7.96 7.64
N ALA A 83 28.62 8.57 7.82
CA ALA A 83 27.97 8.67 9.13
C ALA A 83 27.55 7.29 9.66
N MET A 84 26.99 6.44 8.83
CA MET A 84 26.61 5.07 9.18
C MET A 84 27.82 4.26 9.66
N ASN A 85 28.94 4.35 8.94
CA ASN A 85 30.16 3.62 9.28
C ASN A 85 30.79 4.03 10.63
N LYS A 86 30.41 5.19 11.19
CA LYS A 86 30.84 5.63 12.53
C LYS A 86 30.05 4.98 13.66
N VAL A 87 28.85 4.51 13.40
CA VAL A 87 27.92 3.97 14.41
C VAL A 87 27.59 2.50 14.20
N GLY A 88 28.11 1.89 13.14
CA GLY A 88 27.87 0.48 12.79
C GLY A 88 28.40 0.15 11.40
N SER A 89 27.68 -0.72 10.72
CA SER A 89 27.96 -1.12 9.34
C SER A 89 26.67 -1.07 8.51
N ILE A 90 26.78 -1.43 7.23
CA ILE A 90 25.63 -1.59 6.34
C ILE A 90 24.60 -2.59 6.89
N ASP A 91 25.02 -3.54 7.73
CA ASP A 91 24.15 -4.55 8.31
C ASP A 91 23.18 -3.97 9.35
N GLU A 92 23.46 -2.78 9.88
CA GLU A 92 22.56 -2.08 10.80
C GLU A 92 21.33 -1.46 10.12
N LEU A 93 21.33 -1.39 8.80
CA LEU A 93 20.15 -0.93 8.05
C LEU A 93 18.97 -1.90 8.24
N GLY A 94 17.80 -1.35 8.50
CA GLY A 94 16.60 -2.09 8.88
C GLY A 94 16.47 -2.36 10.37
N GLY A 95 17.50 -2.02 11.15
CA GLY A 95 17.49 -2.11 12.61
C GLY A 95 17.10 -0.77 13.27
N PRO A 96 17.06 -0.73 14.62
CA PRO A 96 16.55 0.43 15.38
C PRO A 96 17.48 1.64 15.39
N LYS A 97 18.69 1.53 14.84
CA LYS A 97 19.68 2.64 14.83
C LYS A 97 19.41 3.66 13.75
N PHE A 98 18.71 3.29 12.69
CA PHE A 98 18.49 4.15 11.54
C PHE A 98 17.03 4.10 11.09
N GLU A 99 16.45 5.27 10.83
CA GLU A 99 15.25 5.42 10.04
C GLU A 99 15.68 5.54 8.58
N ASN A 100 15.35 4.53 7.77
CA ASN A 100 15.82 4.49 6.39
C ASN A 100 14.69 4.48 5.38
N MET A 101 14.87 5.23 4.30
CA MET A 101 13.97 5.31 3.16
C MET A 101 14.66 4.78 1.91
N ALA A 102 13.94 3.96 1.15
CA ALA A 102 14.42 3.43 -0.11
C ALA A 102 14.65 4.56 -1.14
N HIS A 103 15.59 4.33 -2.05
CA HIS A 103 15.83 5.21 -3.20
C HIS A 103 14.57 5.35 -4.07
N ALA A 104 14.31 6.54 -4.59
CA ALA A 104 13.15 6.82 -5.47
C ALA A 104 13.06 5.89 -6.69
N ALA A 105 14.20 5.44 -7.22
CA ALA A 105 14.22 4.45 -8.30
C ALA A 105 13.67 3.08 -7.87
N TRP A 106 13.83 2.69 -6.61
CA TRP A 106 13.21 1.48 -6.07
C TRP A 106 11.70 1.64 -5.91
N ALA A 107 11.23 2.83 -5.49
CA ALA A 107 9.80 3.15 -5.48
C ALA A 107 9.20 3.06 -6.90
N TRP A 108 9.91 3.56 -7.90
CA TRP A 108 9.50 3.42 -9.29
C TRP A 108 9.47 1.97 -9.76
N ALA A 109 10.49 1.19 -9.41
CA ALA A 109 10.53 -0.24 -9.72
C ALA A 109 9.36 -0.99 -9.08
N GLY A 110 9.03 -0.66 -7.81
CA GLY A 110 7.88 -1.23 -7.09
C GLY A 110 6.52 -0.83 -7.66
N SER A 111 6.43 0.28 -8.39
CA SER A 111 5.21 0.72 -9.09
C SER A 111 5.07 0.08 -10.49
N SER A 112 6.09 -0.62 -10.97
CA SER A 112 6.09 -1.23 -12.31
C SER A 112 4.92 -2.23 -12.47
N PRO A 113 4.27 -2.30 -13.66
CA PRO A 113 4.61 -1.63 -14.93
C PRO A 113 4.08 -0.20 -15.07
N TYR A 114 3.51 0.37 -14.02
CA TYR A 114 2.91 1.70 -14.08
C TYR A 114 3.96 2.79 -13.95
N LYS A 115 3.70 3.90 -14.62
CA LYS A 115 4.55 5.08 -14.59
C LYS A 115 4.34 5.84 -13.27
N SER A 116 5.43 6.40 -12.73
CA SER A 116 5.44 7.29 -11.57
C SER A 116 5.20 6.60 -10.22
N THR A 117 5.00 7.38 -9.18
CA THR A 117 5.00 6.98 -7.76
C THR A 117 3.95 7.79 -7.01
N LYS A 118 3.86 7.63 -5.70
CA LYS A 118 3.07 8.44 -4.76
C LYS A 118 3.17 9.95 -5.10
N LEU A 119 2.13 10.71 -4.82
CA LEU A 119 1.93 12.14 -5.10
C LEU A 119 1.64 12.50 -6.56
N VAL A 120 1.70 11.57 -7.50
CA VAL A 120 1.48 11.86 -8.92
C VAL A 120 0.16 11.27 -9.38
N ALA A 121 -0.93 11.97 -9.11
CA ALA A 121 -2.29 11.54 -9.46
C ALA A 121 -2.54 11.36 -10.96
N ALA A 122 -1.71 11.98 -11.82
CA ALA A 122 -1.81 11.85 -13.29
C ALA A 122 -1.35 10.50 -13.84
N HIS A 123 -0.76 9.63 -13.03
CA HIS A 123 -0.21 8.35 -13.45
C HIS A 123 -0.59 7.20 -12.51
N PHE A 124 -0.73 6.01 -13.07
CA PHE A 124 -1.16 4.83 -12.34
C PHE A 124 -0.18 4.36 -11.24
N GLY A 125 1.10 4.69 -11.32
CA GLY A 125 2.02 4.42 -10.22
C GLY A 125 1.68 5.17 -8.92
N GLY A 126 0.96 6.30 -9.04
CA GLY A 126 0.44 7.06 -7.89
C GLY A 126 -0.99 6.73 -7.49
N THR A 127 -1.78 6.08 -8.36
CA THR A 127 -3.23 5.93 -8.14
C THR A 127 -3.76 4.51 -8.26
N ARG A 128 -3.01 3.57 -8.84
CA ARG A 128 -3.48 2.20 -9.03
C ARG A 128 -2.75 1.25 -8.08
N GLN A 129 -3.47 0.82 -7.06
CA GLN A 129 -2.95 -0.04 -6.01
C GLN A 129 -3.70 -1.37 -5.94
N PRO A 130 -3.04 -2.46 -5.51
CA PRO A 130 -3.68 -3.75 -5.38
C PRO A 130 -4.57 -3.82 -4.13
N LEU A 131 -5.72 -4.47 -4.27
CA LEU A 131 -6.62 -4.83 -3.20
C LEU A 131 -6.97 -6.32 -3.34
N ALA A 132 -6.84 -7.09 -2.27
CA ALA A 132 -7.38 -8.43 -2.18
C ALA A 132 -8.60 -8.45 -1.24
N VAL A 133 -9.62 -9.22 -1.60
CA VAL A 133 -10.79 -9.43 -0.77
C VAL A 133 -10.96 -10.93 -0.53
N ARG A 134 -11.13 -11.30 0.75
CA ARG A 134 -11.37 -12.68 1.16
C ARG A 134 -12.65 -12.77 1.98
N TRP A 135 -13.57 -13.63 1.55
CA TRP A 135 -14.80 -13.99 2.27
C TRP A 135 -15.22 -15.41 1.90
N PRO A 136 -14.69 -16.43 2.57
CA PRO A 136 -14.86 -17.84 2.16
C PRO A 136 -16.31 -18.31 2.03
N ALA A 137 -17.23 -17.75 2.82
CA ALA A 137 -18.66 -18.10 2.73
C ALA A 137 -19.37 -17.56 1.48
N LYS A 138 -18.76 -16.61 0.76
CA LYS A 138 -19.43 -15.89 -0.34
C LYS A 138 -18.58 -15.72 -1.59
N ILE A 139 -17.27 -15.83 -1.49
CA ILE A 139 -16.33 -15.63 -2.60
C ILE A 139 -15.55 -16.92 -2.79
N GLU A 140 -15.73 -17.56 -3.92
CA GLU A 140 -14.90 -18.69 -4.31
C GLU A 140 -13.46 -18.23 -4.60
N PRO A 141 -12.44 -19.03 -4.23
CA PRO A 141 -11.06 -18.71 -4.53
C PRO A 141 -10.84 -18.50 -6.03
N ASP A 142 -10.53 -17.27 -6.42
CA ASP A 142 -10.30 -16.90 -7.80
C ASP A 142 -9.22 -15.80 -7.87
N ALA A 143 -8.06 -16.16 -8.43
CA ALA A 143 -6.93 -15.26 -8.63
C ALA A 143 -7.06 -14.36 -9.88
N THR A 144 -8.15 -14.46 -10.63
CA THR A 144 -8.38 -13.62 -11.81
C THR A 144 -8.48 -12.15 -11.39
N PRO A 145 -7.61 -11.26 -11.89
CA PRO A 145 -7.66 -9.85 -11.52
C PRO A 145 -9.02 -9.21 -11.90
N ARG A 146 -9.59 -8.47 -10.96
CA ARG A 146 -10.75 -7.63 -11.21
C ARG A 146 -10.28 -6.33 -11.83
N SER A 147 -10.55 -6.13 -13.13
CA SER A 147 -10.09 -4.97 -13.91
C SER A 147 -11.08 -3.80 -13.90
N GLN A 148 -12.20 -3.93 -13.22
CA GLN A 148 -13.18 -2.86 -13.05
C GLN A 148 -12.54 -1.69 -12.30
N PHE A 149 -12.98 -0.47 -12.63
CA PHE A 149 -12.50 0.71 -11.93
C PHE A 149 -13.14 0.80 -10.56
N HIS A 150 -12.33 0.66 -9.52
CA HIS A 150 -12.70 0.86 -8.13
C HIS A 150 -11.82 1.95 -7.49
N HIS A 151 -12.26 2.45 -6.35
CA HIS A 151 -11.53 3.43 -5.55
C HIS A 151 -11.68 3.08 -4.06
N VAL A 152 -10.78 3.56 -3.23
CA VAL A 152 -10.81 3.29 -1.77
C VAL A 152 -12.14 3.69 -1.12
N ASN A 153 -12.81 4.74 -1.61
CA ASN A 153 -14.12 5.14 -1.12
C ASN A 153 -15.26 4.17 -1.44
N ASP A 154 -15.00 3.14 -2.26
CA ASP A 154 -15.95 2.07 -2.57
C ASP A 154 -16.02 1.00 -1.47
N ILE A 155 -15.05 0.96 -0.56
CA ILE A 155 -15.00 -0.03 0.54
C ILE A 155 -16.19 0.17 1.49
N ALA A 156 -16.44 1.39 1.95
CA ALA A 156 -17.54 1.66 2.90
C ALA A 156 -18.92 1.30 2.33
N PRO A 157 -19.32 1.74 1.11
CA PRO A 157 -20.60 1.31 0.54
C PRO A 157 -20.64 -0.21 0.25
N THR A 158 -19.51 -0.86 0.00
CA THR A 158 -19.47 -2.32 -0.12
C THR A 158 -19.82 -2.99 1.22
N ILE A 159 -19.29 -2.48 2.32
CA ILE A 159 -19.60 -3.00 3.65
C ILE A 159 -21.10 -2.81 3.98
N TYR A 160 -21.68 -1.65 3.69
CA TYR A 160 -23.11 -1.42 3.86
C TYR A 160 -23.95 -2.37 3.03
N ASP A 161 -23.56 -2.59 1.78
CA ASP A 161 -24.27 -3.48 0.83
C ASP A 161 -24.23 -4.94 1.29
N ILE A 162 -23.06 -5.49 1.61
CA ILE A 162 -22.93 -6.90 2.02
C ILE A 162 -23.56 -7.21 3.39
N LEU A 163 -23.76 -6.19 4.23
CA LEU A 163 -24.42 -6.31 5.53
C LEU A 163 -25.92 -5.97 5.47
N ASP A 164 -26.44 -5.57 4.30
CA ASP A 164 -27.82 -5.10 4.12
C ASP A 164 -28.17 -3.96 5.08
N ILE A 165 -27.23 -3.02 5.28
CA ILE A 165 -27.38 -1.86 6.16
C ILE A 165 -27.58 -0.60 5.33
N THR A 166 -28.69 0.10 5.56
CA THR A 166 -28.86 1.43 4.97
C THR A 166 -27.99 2.47 5.69
N PRO A 167 -27.12 3.20 4.99
CA PRO A 167 -26.30 4.23 5.59
C PRO A 167 -27.15 5.30 6.32
N PRO A 168 -26.76 5.73 7.52
CA PRO A 168 -27.52 6.72 8.27
C PRO A 168 -27.45 8.08 7.57
N LYS A 169 -28.60 8.76 7.45
CA LYS A 169 -28.68 10.11 6.88
C LYS A 169 -28.32 11.22 7.90
N VAL A 170 -28.33 10.90 9.17
CA VAL A 170 -27.99 11.82 10.26
C VAL A 170 -27.16 11.07 11.28
N VAL A 171 -26.00 11.61 11.67
CA VAL A 171 -25.12 11.08 12.71
C VAL A 171 -24.85 12.19 13.72
N ASN A 172 -25.11 11.91 15.00
CA ASN A 172 -24.94 12.89 16.10
C ASN A 172 -25.58 14.26 15.84
N GLY A 173 -26.75 14.26 15.18
CA GLY A 173 -27.48 15.47 14.84
C GLY A 173 -27.01 16.20 13.57
N HIS A 174 -26.00 15.71 12.89
CA HIS A 174 -25.47 16.26 11.63
C HIS A 174 -25.96 15.46 10.43
N VAL A 175 -26.51 16.14 9.44
CA VAL A 175 -26.88 15.54 8.15
C VAL A 175 -25.60 15.09 7.45
N GLN A 176 -25.61 13.87 6.94
CA GLN A 176 -24.49 13.29 6.23
C GLN A 176 -24.57 13.60 4.73
N ASP A 177 -23.42 13.82 4.11
CA ASP A 177 -23.32 13.90 2.66
C ASP A 177 -23.59 12.53 2.02
N GLU A 178 -23.97 12.53 0.75
CA GLU A 178 -24.12 11.28 -0.01
C GLU A 178 -22.78 10.56 -0.17
N ILE A 179 -22.81 9.23 -0.11
CA ILE A 179 -21.62 8.41 -0.32
C ILE A 179 -21.29 8.38 -1.82
N ASP A 180 -20.16 8.95 -2.22
CA ASP A 180 -19.70 8.97 -3.62
C ASP A 180 -19.27 7.59 -4.14
N GLY A 181 -18.87 6.69 -3.23
CA GLY A 181 -18.43 5.33 -3.56
C GLY A 181 -19.56 4.45 -4.11
N LYS A 182 -19.15 3.39 -4.79
CA LYS A 182 -20.06 2.34 -5.30
C LYS A 182 -19.63 0.99 -4.74
N SER A 183 -20.61 0.19 -4.28
CA SER A 183 -20.31 -1.19 -3.86
C SER A 183 -19.55 -1.94 -4.94
N MET A 184 -18.50 -2.65 -4.57
CA MET A 184 -17.73 -3.54 -5.45
C MET A 184 -18.19 -5.00 -5.35
N ALA A 185 -19.21 -5.30 -4.53
CA ALA A 185 -19.71 -6.65 -4.31
C ALA A 185 -20.14 -7.36 -5.61
N TYR A 186 -20.61 -6.61 -6.61
CA TYR A 186 -20.97 -7.13 -7.93
C TYR A 186 -19.83 -7.85 -8.66
N SER A 187 -18.57 -7.59 -8.28
CA SER A 187 -17.38 -8.19 -8.89
C SER A 187 -16.82 -9.37 -8.10
N PHE A 188 -17.41 -9.72 -6.96
CA PHE A 188 -16.90 -10.79 -6.11
C PHE A 188 -16.93 -12.14 -6.79
N ASP A 189 -18.05 -12.48 -7.42
CA ASP A 189 -18.26 -13.78 -8.07
C ASP A 189 -18.08 -13.73 -9.61
N ASP A 190 -17.84 -12.55 -10.18
CA ASP A 190 -17.68 -12.36 -11.63
C ASP A 190 -16.54 -11.40 -11.94
N ALA A 191 -15.38 -11.95 -12.26
CA ALA A 191 -14.20 -11.18 -12.65
C ALA A 191 -14.42 -10.31 -13.90
N ASN A 192 -15.40 -10.67 -14.75
CA ASN A 192 -15.72 -9.97 -15.99
C ASN A 192 -16.98 -9.10 -15.89
N ALA A 193 -17.54 -8.94 -14.69
CA ALA A 193 -18.71 -8.10 -14.46
C ALA A 193 -18.49 -6.68 -15.01
N LYS A 194 -19.54 -6.08 -15.55
CA LYS A 194 -19.47 -4.73 -16.09
C LYS A 194 -19.21 -3.72 -14.96
N GLY A 195 -18.14 -2.94 -15.07
CA GLY A 195 -17.80 -1.89 -14.11
C GLY A 195 -18.93 -0.88 -13.91
N GLN A 196 -19.19 -0.52 -12.66
CA GLN A 196 -20.26 0.40 -12.27
C GLN A 196 -19.77 1.85 -12.10
N LYS A 197 -18.47 2.03 -11.81
CA LYS A 197 -17.83 3.36 -11.64
C LYS A 197 -17.18 3.78 -12.96
N LYS A 198 -17.36 5.03 -13.36
CA LYS A 198 -16.81 5.57 -14.62
C LYS A 198 -15.81 6.69 -14.41
N THR A 199 -15.95 7.41 -13.34
CA THR A 199 -15.14 8.59 -13.02
C THR A 199 -14.84 8.65 -11.54
N GLN A 200 -13.66 9.18 -11.21
CA GLN A 200 -13.25 9.49 -9.85
C GLN A 200 -12.35 10.73 -9.91
N TYR A 201 -12.57 11.65 -8.99
CA TYR A 201 -11.65 12.75 -8.75
C TYR A 201 -10.51 12.30 -7.85
N PHE A 202 -9.30 12.72 -8.18
CA PHE A 202 -8.08 12.53 -7.40
C PHE A 202 -7.43 13.90 -7.17
N GLU A 203 -7.03 14.16 -5.94
CA GLU A 203 -6.35 15.38 -5.52
C GLU A 203 -5.03 15.05 -4.80
#